data_0426d49b31a28b567d25479ce835feda
#
_entry.id   0426d49b31a28b567d25479ce835feda
#
_cell.length_a   1.000
_cell.length_b   1.000
_cell.length_c   1.000
_cell.angle_alpha   90.00
_cell.angle_beta   90.00
_cell.angle_gamma   90.00
#
_symmetry.space_group_name_H-M   'P 1'
#
loop_
_entity.id
_entity.type
_entity.pdbx_description
1 polymer ?
#
loop_
_entity_poly.entity_id
_entity_poly.type
_entity_poly.pdbx_seq_one_letter_code
_entity_poly.pdbx_strand_id
1 'polypeptide(L)'
;GTVVVKGDLQVDGTTTTVNSNNVTVNDSIFNIGDVTSTRTVLATVAVGISTIKLDSVVGINTGDQIAATGIDASGIGTVSAYNTTSKVVTFTGTTVAPGISTATQVTITHGFDTNTDRGISFDYNTGSGVANNKTGFFGYNDSTGEGSSAIARAWTYIPDATVTNSVVSGTRGFLDIKGIYYQTNDFATHGVVFFDANGLQSS
;
A
#
# COMPACT_ATOMS: atom_id res chain seq x y z
N GLY A 1 27.57 -6.53 18.44
CA GLY A 1 28.07 -6.97 17.12
C GLY A 1 27.32 -6.26 16.02
N THR A 2 27.91 -6.24 14.83
CA THR A 2 27.30 -5.64 13.62
C THR A 2 26.87 -6.76 12.68
N VAL A 3 25.64 -6.68 12.16
CA VAL A 3 25.19 -7.53 11.05
C VAL A 3 25.27 -6.72 9.78
N VAL A 4 25.99 -7.23 8.78
CA VAL A 4 26.10 -6.61 7.45
C VAL A 4 25.53 -7.57 6.41
N VAL A 5 24.46 -7.14 5.75
CA VAL A 5 23.90 -7.84 4.59
C VAL A 5 24.49 -7.19 3.35
N LYS A 6 25.27 -7.95 2.55
CA LYS A 6 25.93 -7.45 1.33
C LYS A 6 25.11 -7.70 0.05
N GLY A 7 23.87 -8.06 0.18
CA GLY A 7 22.94 -8.32 -0.92
C GLY A 7 21.55 -7.88 -0.50
N ASP A 8 20.56 -8.36 -1.20
CA ASP A 8 19.18 -8.04 -0.93
C ASP A 8 18.72 -8.65 0.39
N LEU A 9 17.94 -7.90 1.16
CA LEU A 9 17.23 -8.39 2.34
C LEU A 9 15.74 -8.32 2.04
N GLN A 10 15.13 -9.49 1.92
CA GLN A 10 13.66 -9.61 1.86
C GLN A 10 13.17 -10.13 3.20
N VAL A 11 12.16 -9.45 3.76
CA VAL A 11 11.49 -9.87 4.99
C VAL A 11 10.03 -10.13 4.68
N ASP A 12 9.64 -11.39 4.64
CA ASP A 12 8.26 -11.81 4.38
C ASP A 12 7.51 -11.97 5.72
N GLY A 13 6.57 -11.07 5.96
CA GLY A 13 5.79 -11.10 7.19
C GLY A 13 4.76 -9.98 7.23
N THR A 14 3.92 -10.01 8.24
CA THR A 14 2.90 -8.97 8.46
C THR A 14 3.46 -7.74 9.15
N THR A 15 4.59 -7.88 9.86
CA THR A 15 5.20 -6.78 10.61
C THR A 15 6.72 -6.96 10.67
N THR A 16 7.44 -5.91 10.36
CA THR A 16 8.88 -5.80 10.61
C THR A 16 9.12 -4.68 11.60
N THR A 17 9.77 -4.99 12.72
CA THR A 17 10.13 -3.99 13.74
C THR A 17 11.62 -3.71 13.71
N VAL A 18 11.98 -2.45 13.53
CA VAL A 18 13.37 -1.97 13.63
C VAL A 18 13.48 -1.07 14.87
N ASN A 19 14.12 -1.57 15.93
CA ASN A 19 14.41 -0.78 17.14
C ASN A 19 15.76 -0.09 16.96
N SER A 20 15.74 1.12 16.44
CA SER A 20 16.93 1.94 16.23
C SER A 20 16.59 3.40 16.49
N ASN A 21 17.54 4.14 17.07
CA ASN A 21 17.38 5.58 17.24
C ASN A 21 17.42 6.32 15.90
N ASN A 22 18.10 5.74 14.91
CA ASN A 22 18.19 6.31 13.56
C ASN A 22 18.11 5.18 12.53
N VAL A 23 17.27 5.38 11.53
CA VAL A 23 17.22 4.56 10.31
C VAL A 23 17.58 5.46 9.14
N THR A 24 18.64 5.14 8.41
CA THR A 24 19.05 5.87 7.22
C THR A 24 18.74 5.06 5.98
N VAL A 25 17.97 5.63 5.08
CA VAL A 25 17.67 5.07 3.75
C VAL A 25 18.40 5.93 2.72
N ASN A 26 19.33 5.33 1.96
CA ASN A 26 20.12 6.03 0.94
C ASN A 26 19.49 5.98 -0.45
N ASP A 27 18.35 5.32 -0.60
CA ASP A 27 17.63 5.30 -1.86
C ASP A 27 17.00 6.64 -2.18
N SER A 28 17.02 7.00 -3.44
CA SER A 28 16.37 8.23 -3.94
C SER A 28 14.84 8.15 -3.91
N ILE A 29 14.28 6.94 -3.85
CA ILE A 29 12.84 6.68 -3.79
C ILE A 29 12.57 5.64 -2.69
N PHE A 30 11.71 5.99 -1.75
CA PHE A 30 11.18 5.07 -0.75
C PHE A 30 9.75 4.68 -1.13
N ASN A 31 9.55 3.43 -1.57
CA ASN A 31 8.24 2.93 -1.96
C ASN A 31 7.43 2.52 -0.72
N ILE A 32 6.24 3.06 -0.58
CA ILE A 32 5.27 2.71 0.47
C ILE A 32 4.05 2.08 -0.18
N GLY A 33 3.86 0.79 0.08
CA GLY A 33 2.79 -0.01 -0.50
C GLY A 33 3.07 -0.41 -1.94
N ASP A 34 2.86 -1.67 -2.24
CA ASP A 34 3.00 -2.23 -3.57
C ASP A 34 1.64 -2.76 -4.03
N VAL A 35 1.37 -2.63 -5.33
CA VAL A 35 0.21 -3.24 -5.98
C VAL A 35 0.52 -4.62 -6.52
N THR A 36 1.77 -5.06 -6.42
CA THR A 36 2.23 -6.38 -6.83
C THR A 36 2.95 -7.10 -5.70
N SER A 37 2.89 -8.41 -5.72
CA SER A 37 3.71 -9.25 -4.84
C SER A 37 4.14 -10.50 -5.57
N THR A 38 5.34 -11.00 -5.26
CA THR A 38 5.87 -12.22 -5.85
C THR A 38 5.66 -13.39 -4.89
N ARG A 39 5.28 -14.54 -5.43
CA ARG A 39 5.09 -15.79 -4.69
C ARG A 39 5.80 -16.92 -5.40
N THR A 40 6.23 -17.93 -4.63
CA THR A 40 6.93 -19.10 -5.15
C THR A 40 5.99 -20.30 -5.21
N VAL A 41 6.02 -21.00 -6.34
CA VAL A 41 5.24 -22.23 -6.54
C VAL A 41 5.87 -23.39 -5.78
N LEU A 42 5.10 -24.02 -4.90
CA LEU A 42 5.58 -25.12 -4.04
C LEU A 42 5.45 -26.52 -4.66
N ALA A 43 4.66 -26.68 -5.70
CA ALA A 43 4.46 -27.97 -6.36
C ALA A 43 4.26 -27.77 -7.85
N THR A 44 4.83 -28.65 -8.66
CA THR A 44 4.62 -28.65 -10.11
C THR A 44 3.13 -28.79 -10.43
N VAL A 45 2.66 -27.95 -11.35
CA VAL A 45 1.26 -27.90 -11.81
C VAL A 45 1.21 -28.40 -13.24
N ALA A 46 0.48 -29.48 -13.47
CA ALA A 46 0.28 -30.05 -14.81
C ALA A 46 -0.61 -29.13 -15.68
N VAL A 47 -0.59 -29.35 -16.98
CA VAL A 47 -1.49 -28.69 -17.94
C VAL A 47 -2.95 -29.00 -17.62
N GLY A 48 -3.85 -28.04 -17.80
CA GLY A 48 -5.29 -28.18 -17.60
C GLY A 48 -5.76 -27.98 -16.15
N ILE A 49 -4.89 -27.55 -15.25
CA ILE A 49 -5.21 -27.32 -13.84
C ILE A 49 -5.47 -25.83 -13.58
N SER A 50 -6.49 -25.53 -12.78
CA SER A 50 -6.85 -24.16 -12.37
C SER A 50 -6.44 -23.80 -10.95
N THR A 51 -5.58 -24.60 -10.32
CA THR A 51 -5.12 -24.39 -8.96
C THR A 51 -3.60 -24.46 -8.87
N ILE A 52 -3.04 -23.63 -7.97
CA ILE A 52 -1.62 -23.56 -7.71
C ILE A 52 -1.35 -23.45 -6.21
N LYS A 53 -0.34 -24.17 -5.72
CA LYS A 53 0.08 -24.07 -4.34
C LYS A 53 1.28 -23.13 -4.23
N LEU A 54 1.14 -22.09 -3.39
CA LEU A 54 2.14 -21.04 -3.21
C LEU A 54 2.81 -21.15 -1.82
N ASP A 55 3.94 -20.52 -1.66
CA ASP A 55 4.66 -20.37 -0.38
C ASP A 55 3.83 -19.54 0.62
N SER A 56 3.08 -18.54 0.14
CA SER A 56 2.17 -17.72 0.94
C SER A 56 0.96 -17.29 0.12
N VAL A 57 -0.19 -17.13 0.78
CA VAL A 57 -1.41 -16.50 0.23
C VAL A 57 -1.79 -15.24 1.02
N VAL A 58 -0.92 -14.77 1.89
CA VAL A 58 -1.15 -13.53 2.65
C VAL A 58 -1.23 -12.36 1.67
N GLY A 59 -2.28 -11.55 1.80
CA GLY A 59 -2.53 -10.40 0.93
C GLY A 59 -3.14 -10.75 -0.44
N ILE A 60 -3.37 -12.03 -0.77
CA ILE A 60 -4.07 -12.41 -2.00
C ILE A 60 -5.58 -12.33 -1.77
N ASN A 61 -6.28 -11.72 -2.72
CA ASN A 61 -7.72 -11.55 -2.71
C ASN A 61 -8.36 -12.13 -3.98
N THR A 62 -9.63 -12.48 -3.89
CA THR A 62 -10.43 -12.80 -5.08
C THR A 62 -10.49 -11.58 -6.00
N GLY A 63 -10.21 -11.80 -7.28
CA GLY A 63 -10.11 -10.74 -8.29
C GLY A 63 -8.71 -10.23 -8.55
N ASP A 64 -7.71 -10.56 -7.72
CA ASP A 64 -6.31 -10.31 -8.03
C ASP A 64 -5.91 -11.06 -9.31
N GLN A 65 -4.94 -10.52 -10.04
CA GLN A 65 -4.34 -11.23 -11.16
C GLN A 65 -3.15 -12.06 -10.69
N ILE A 66 -3.04 -13.27 -11.21
CA ILE A 66 -1.87 -14.13 -11.06
C ILE A 66 -1.21 -14.32 -12.42
N ALA A 67 0.07 -14.03 -12.52
CA ALA A 67 0.80 -14.06 -13.77
C ALA A 67 2.07 -14.92 -13.68
N ALA A 68 2.21 -15.86 -14.57
CA ALA A 68 3.43 -16.61 -14.86
C ALA A 68 3.31 -17.35 -16.19
N THR A 69 4.43 -17.70 -16.78
CA THR A 69 4.45 -18.60 -17.95
C THR A 69 3.75 -19.92 -17.59
N GLY A 70 2.77 -20.31 -18.38
CA GLY A 70 2.03 -21.56 -18.21
C GLY A 70 0.73 -21.42 -17.40
N ILE A 71 0.36 -20.22 -16.90
CA ILE A 71 -0.92 -20.04 -16.20
C ILE A 71 -2.10 -20.15 -17.16
N ASP A 72 -1.99 -19.55 -18.32
CA ASP A 72 -3.01 -19.62 -19.38
C ASP A 72 -2.33 -19.21 -20.69
N ALA A 73 -3.04 -19.19 -21.82
CA ALA A 73 -2.44 -18.79 -23.10
C ALA A 73 -1.93 -17.32 -23.10
N SER A 74 -2.51 -16.48 -22.24
CA SER A 74 -2.06 -15.10 -22.04
C SER A 74 -0.95 -14.96 -20.98
N GLY A 75 -0.68 -16.00 -20.20
CA GLY A 75 0.19 -15.98 -19.04
C GLY A 75 -0.45 -15.36 -17.78
N ILE A 76 -1.75 -15.05 -17.80
CA ILE A 76 -2.46 -14.35 -16.74
C ILE A 76 -3.77 -15.05 -16.41
N GLY A 77 -4.03 -15.31 -15.12
CA GLY A 77 -5.31 -15.76 -14.59
C GLY A 77 -5.85 -14.76 -13.56
N THR A 78 -7.15 -14.82 -13.29
CA THR A 78 -7.76 -14.05 -12.20
C THR A 78 -8.04 -14.96 -11.02
N VAL A 79 -7.62 -14.58 -9.82
CA VAL A 79 -7.87 -15.35 -8.59
C VAL A 79 -9.37 -15.41 -8.34
N SER A 80 -9.94 -16.61 -8.30
CA SER A 80 -11.37 -16.87 -8.03
C SER A 80 -11.60 -17.36 -6.60
N ALA A 81 -10.60 -18.00 -5.99
CA ALA A 81 -10.63 -18.42 -4.59
C ALA A 81 -9.21 -18.65 -4.06
N TYR A 82 -9.05 -18.64 -2.75
CA TYR A 82 -7.82 -19.06 -2.10
C TYR A 82 -8.09 -19.72 -0.75
N ASN A 83 -7.16 -20.55 -0.30
CA ASN A 83 -7.24 -21.23 0.98
C ASN A 83 -5.95 -20.98 1.79
N THR A 84 -6.12 -20.34 2.93
CA THR A 84 -5.00 -19.92 3.80
C THR A 84 -4.27 -21.09 4.47
N THR A 85 -4.98 -22.18 4.75
CA THR A 85 -4.41 -23.35 5.41
C THR A 85 -3.59 -24.20 4.42
N SER A 86 -4.16 -24.53 3.26
CA SER A 86 -3.48 -25.32 2.22
C SER A 86 -2.54 -24.49 1.35
N LYS A 87 -2.65 -23.16 1.41
CA LYS A 87 -1.93 -22.20 0.56
C LYS A 87 -2.18 -22.40 -0.93
N VAL A 88 -3.38 -22.82 -1.27
CA VAL A 88 -3.81 -23.04 -2.64
C VAL A 88 -4.60 -21.85 -3.15
N VAL A 89 -4.26 -21.38 -4.32
CA VAL A 89 -4.99 -20.36 -5.08
C VAL A 89 -5.69 -21.06 -6.25
N THR A 90 -6.98 -20.73 -6.44
CA THR A 90 -7.74 -21.11 -7.64
C THR A 90 -7.87 -19.87 -8.53
N PHE A 91 -7.65 -20.02 -9.81
CA PHE A 91 -7.71 -18.94 -10.79
C PHE A 91 -8.62 -19.29 -11.96
N THR A 92 -9.10 -18.28 -12.66
CA THR A 92 -9.85 -18.45 -13.91
C THR A 92 -8.93 -18.88 -15.06
N GLY A 93 -9.39 -19.76 -15.92
CA GLY A 93 -8.56 -20.40 -16.91
C GLY A 93 -7.90 -21.67 -16.37
N THR A 94 -6.99 -22.22 -17.15
CA THR A 94 -6.23 -23.42 -16.80
C THR A 94 -4.82 -23.27 -17.27
N THR A 95 -3.91 -23.98 -16.60
CA THR A 95 -2.51 -24.03 -17.04
C THR A 95 -2.39 -24.61 -18.45
N VAL A 96 -1.48 -24.04 -19.23
CA VAL A 96 -1.12 -24.46 -20.59
C VAL A 96 0.30 -25.01 -20.62
N ALA A 97 0.67 -25.64 -21.74
CA ALA A 97 2.04 -26.19 -21.91
C ALA A 97 3.11 -25.10 -21.72
N PRO A 98 4.18 -25.40 -20.99
CA PRO A 98 4.59 -26.69 -20.43
C PRO A 98 4.00 -27.01 -19.03
N GLY A 99 3.05 -26.26 -18.51
CA GLY A 99 2.64 -26.26 -17.10
C GLY A 99 3.53 -25.33 -16.28
N ILE A 100 3.50 -25.45 -14.95
CA ILE A 100 4.27 -24.59 -14.06
C ILE A 100 5.15 -25.47 -13.17
N SER A 101 6.46 -25.23 -13.20
CA SER A 101 7.41 -25.99 -12.39
C SER A 101 7.43 -25.49 -10.93
N THR A 102 7.82 -26.37 -10.02
CA THR A 102 8.19 -25.98 -8.64
C THR A 102 9.26 -24.89 -8.67
N ALA A 103 9.23 -23.99 -7.72
CA ALA A 103 10.12 -22.84 -7.59
C ALA A 103 9.95 -21.75 -8.66
N THR A 104 8.97 -21.89 -9.57
CA THR A 104 8.60 -20.79 -10.48
C THR A 104 8.08 -19.62 -9.64
N GLN A 105 8.53 -18.42 -9.98
CA GLN A 105 8.00 -17.17 -9.41
C GLN A 105 6.72 -16.79 -10.15
N VAL A 106 5.66 -16.50 -9.40
CA VAL A 106 4.43 -15.95 -9.93
C VAL A 106 4.24 -14.54 -9.37
N THR A 107 3.76 -13.63 -10.21
CA THR A 107 3.42 -12.28 -9.81
C THR A 107 1.93 -12.20 -9.49
N ILE A 108 1.59 -11.73 -8.33
CA ILE A 108 0.21 -11.37 -7.96
C ILE A 108 0.09 -9.85 -8.12
N THR A 109 -0.86 -9.41 -8.92
CA THR A 109 -1.22 -8.00 -9.07
C THR A 109 -2.58 -7.78 -8.42
N HIS A 110 -2.65 -6.89 -7.43
CA HIS A 110 -3.88 -6.61 -6.73
C HIS A 110 -4.83 -5.84 -7.64
N GLY A 111 -5.97 -6.45 -7.94
CA GLY A 111 -6.97 -5.94 -8.88
C GLY A 111 -8.04 -5.05 -8.26
N PHE A 112 -8.08 -4.99 -6.94
CA PHE A 112 -9.05 -4.17 -6.20
C PHE A 112 -8.37 -3.11 -5.38
N ASP A 113 -8.99 -1.96 -5.34
CA ASP A 113 -8.78 -0.97 -4.32
C ASP A 113 -9.16 -1.59 -2.95
N THR A 114 -8.17 -1.83 -2.12
CA THR A 114 -8.37 -2.38 -0.77
C THR A 114 -8.79 -1.31 0.23
N ASN A 115 -8.99 -0.07 -0.24
CA ASN A 115 -9.27 1.09 0.61
C ASN A 115 -8.26 1.23 1.77
N THR A 116 -6.99 0.88 1.50
CA THR A 116 -5.91 0.99 2.47
C THR A 116 -5.12 2.26 2.25
N ASP A 117 -4.91 3.00 3.31
CA ASP A 117 -4.14 4.23 3.27
C ASP A 117 -2.64 3.93 3.26
N ARG A 118 -1.87 4.78 2.60
CA ARG A 118 -0.43 4.61 2.44
C ARG A 118 0.31 5.83 2.93
N GLY A 119 1.12 5.65 3.96
CA GLY A 119 1.83 6.78 4.54
C GLY A 119 2.69 6.40 5.72
N ILE A 120 3.04 7.42 6.48
CA ILE A 120 3.84 7.32 7.69
C ILE A 120 2.95 7.68 8.87
N SER A 121 2.86 6.80 9.86
CA SER A 121 2.33 7.12 11.17
C SER A 121 3.48 7.41 12.13
N PHE A 122 3.28 8.33 13.05
CA PHE A 122 4.27 8.72 14.05
C PHE A 122 3.58 9.03 15.37
N ASP A 123 4.17 8.53 16.45
CA ASP A 123 3.65 8.76 17.80
C ASP A 123 4.34 9.98 18.40
N TYR A 124 3.58 10.79 19.12
CA TYR A 124 4.08 11.97 19.80
C TYR A 124 3.23 12.25 21.05
N ASN A 125 3.71 13.15 21.90
CA ASN A 125 3.01 13.55 23.11
C ASN A 125 2.79 15.07 23.12
N THR A 126 1.56 15.50 23.41
CA THR A 126 1.18 16.92 23.43
C THR A 126 1.29 17.56 24.82
N GLY A 127 1.70 16.81 25.83
CA GLY A 127 1.79 17.32 27.21
C GLY A 127 2.37 16.28 28.17
N SER A 128 2.10 16.42 29.46
CA SER A 128 2.55 15.47 30.47
C SER A 128 1.57 14.30 30.63
N GLY A 129 2.10 13.07 30.63
CA GLY A 129 1.36 11.83 30.89
C GLY A 129 0.82 11.14 29.64
N VAL A 130 0.52 9.85 29.82
CA VAL A 130 0.11 8.93 28.74
C VAL A 130 -1.20 9.30 28.06
N ALA A 131 -2.06 10.04 28.73
CA ALA A 131 -3.33 10.53 28.15
C ALA A 131 -3.13 11.54 27.01
N ASN A 132 -1.92 12.11 26.89
CA ASN A 132 -1.54 13.05 25.84
C ASN A 132 -0.79 12.42 24.69
N ASN A 133 -0.65 11.08 24.69
CA ASN A 133 -0.08 10.35 23.54
C ASN A 133 -1.05 10.42 22.38
N LYS A 134 -0.52 10.76 21.24
CA LYS A 134 -1.21 10.91 19.98
C LYS A 134 -0.48 10.15 18.89
N THR A 135 -1.21 9.66 17.91
CA THR A 135 -0.66 9.14 16.67
C THR A 135 -0.98 10.10 15.54
N GLY A 136 0.03 10.62 14.88
CA GLY A 136 -0.14 11.41 13.67
C GLY A 136 -0.03 10.53 12.43
N PHE A 137 -0.64 10.96 11.34
CA PHE A 137 -0.51 10.33 10.03
C PHE A 137 -0.23 11.39 8.96
N PHE A 138 0.69 11.07 8.06
CA PHE A 138 0.91 11.82 6.83
C PHE A 138 1.04 10.86 5.65
N GLY A 139 0.14 10.98 4.69
CA GLY A 139 0.13 10.04 3.57
C GLY A 139 -1.04 10.22 2.61
N TYR A 140 -1.17 9.28 1.70
CA TYR A 140 -2.28 9.18 0.77
C TYR A 140 -3.44 8.45 1.44
N ASN A 141 -4.51 9.17 1.69
CA ASN A 141 -5.76 8.63 2.21
C ASN A 141 -6.63 8.22 1.04
N ASP A 142 -6.87 6.92 0.91
CA ASP A 142 -7.67 6.33 -0.17
C ASP A 142 -9.13 6.11 0.25
N SER A 143 -9.43 6.32 1.53
CA SER A 143 -10.76 6.10 2.09
C SER A 143 -11.79 7.07 1.54
N THR A 144 -12.92 6.55 1.11
CA THR A 144 -14.10 7.35 0.77
C THR A 144 -14.96 7.55 2.01
N GLY A 145 -15.16 8.80 2.45
CA GLY A 145 -16.18 9.11 3.45
C GLY A 145 -15.70 9.39 4.86
N GLU A 146 -14.42 9.52 5.12
CA GLU A 146 -13.88 9.92 6.42
C GLU A 146 -13.92 11.44 6.61
N GLY A 147 -14.92 11.91 7.37
CA GLY A 147 -15.08 13.30 7.80
C GLY A 147 -15.93 14.16 6.86
N SER A 148 -16.35 15.34 7.35
CA SER A 148 -17.35 16.24 6.75
C SER A 148 -16.91 16.95 5.46
N SER A 149 -15.80 16.57 4.87
CA SER A 149 -15.31 17.04 3.56
C SER A 149 -14.58 15.90 2.87
N ALA A 150 -15.35 14.99 2.31
CA ALA A 150 -14.89 13.82 1.61
C ALA A 150 -14.08 14.19 0.36
N ILE A 151 -12.81 14.54 0.51
CA ILE A 151 -11.84 14.41 -0.56
C ILE A 151 -11.23 13.03 -0.40
N ALA A 152 -11.85 12.03 -1.01
CA ALA A 152 -11.24 10.74 -1.20
C ALA A 152 -9.98 10.90 -2.07
N ARG A 153 -8.98 10.04 -1.84
CA ARG A 153 -7.77 9.97 -2.67
C ARG A 153 -6.95 11.25 -2.66
N ALA A 154 -6.59 11.69 -1.47
CA ALA A 154 -5.79 12.91 -1.28
C ALA A 154 -4.60 12.68 -0.35
N TRP A 155 -3.54 13.44 -0.56
CA TRP A 155 -2.49 13.59 0.43
C TRP A 155 -3.05 14.32 1.65
N THR A 156 -2.90 13.69 2.80
CA THR A 156 -3.60 14.11 4.02
C THR A 156 -2.63 14.10 5.21
N TYR A 157 -2.75 15.11 6.06
CA TYR A 157 -2.17 15.14 7.39
C TYR A 157 -3.28 15.05 8.43
N ILE A 158 -3.17 14.10 9.36
CA ILE A 158 -4.11 13.91 10.47
C ILE A 158 -3.30 13.92 11.76
N PRO A 159 -3.43 14.99 12.60
CA PRO A 159 -2.64 15.12 13.83
C PRO A 159 -3.03 14.14 14.93
N ASP A 160 -4.29 13.71 14.97
CA ASP A 160 -4.80 12.75 15.96
C ASP A 160 -5.55 11.65 15.20
N ALA A 161 -4.77 10.70 14.70
CA ALA A 161 -5.23 9.65 13.82
C ALA A 161 -5.55 8.38 14.60
N THR A 162 -6.58 7.66 14.14
CA THR A 162 -6.83 6.27 14.48
C THR A 162 -6.51 5.42 13.26
N VAL A 163 -5.65 4.41 13.43
CA VAL A 163 -5.29 3.49 12.35
C VAL A 163 -5.88 2.11 12.66
N THR A 164 -6.76 1.62 11.80
CA THR A 164 -7.39 0.32 11.94
C THR A 164 -7.34 -0.42 10.60
N ASN A 165 -6.69 -1.59 10.56
CA ASN A 165 -6.54 -2.39 9.35
C ASN A 165 -6.00 -1.59 8.14
N SER A 166 -5.00 -0.75 8.37
CA SER A 166 -4.41 0.15 7.37
C SER A 166 -5.38 1.20 6.80
N VAL A 167 -6.47 1.47 7.48
CA VAL A 167 -7.38 2.59 7.20
C VAL A 167 -7.20 3.63 8.30
N VAL A 168 -6.98 4.88 7.91
CA VAL A 168 -6.72 6.00 8.81
C VAL A 168 -7.93 6.89 8.90
N SER A 169 -8.34 7.21 10.12
CA SER A 169 -9.44 8.13 10.40
C SER A 169 -8.99 9.22 11.36
N GLY A 170 -9.71 10.33 11.35
CA GLY A 170 -9.47 11.47 12.22
C GLY A 170 -9.70 12.81 11.53
N THR A 171 -9.61 13.89 12.31
CA THR A 171 -9.77 15.24 11.77
C THR A 171 -8.48 15.69 11.07
N ARG A 172 -8.60 16.19 9.85
CA ARG A 172 -7.47 16.73 9.10
C ARG A 172 -6.88 17.95 9.82
N GLY A 173 -5.56 17.99 9.85
CA GLY A 173 -4.79 19.09 10.39
C GLY A 173 -4.37 20.09 9.30
N PHE A 174 -3.65 21.10 9.74
CA PHE A 174 -3.04 22.10 8.87
C PHE A 174 -1.59 21.72 8.59
N LEU A 175 -1.15 21.94 7.37
CA LEU A 175 0.25 21.87 6.98
C LEU A 175 0.79 23.30 6.94
N ASP A 176 1.73 23.64 7.83
CA ASP A 176 2.44 24.90 7.78
C ASP A 176 3.52 24.85 6.72
N ILE A 177 3.31 25.57 5.63
CA ILE A 177 4.24 25.65 4.50
C ILE A 177 4.50 27.11 4.17
N LYS A 178 5.76 27.46 3.93
CA LYS A 178 6.15 28.83 3.61
C LYS A 178 5.53 29.38 2.32
N GLY A 179 5.11 28.50 1.43
CA GLY A 179 4.47 28.87 0.16
C GLY A 179 4.11 27.66 -0.67
N ILE A 180 3.12 27.83 -1.52
CA ILE A 180 2.73 26.87 -2.56
C ILE A 180 3.03 27.51 -3.91
N TYR A 181 3.85 26.86 -4.73
CA TYR A 181 4.09 27.31 -6.10
C TYR A 181 3.01 26.74 -7.02
N TYR A 182 2.28 27.62 -7.68
CA TYR A 182 1.31 27.25 -8.69
C TYR A 182 1.83 27.56 -10.10
N GLN A 183 1.67 26.65 -11.02
CA GLN A 183 1.86 26.96 -12.44
C GLN A 183 0.67 27.79 -12.96
N THR A 184 0.97 28.85 -13.65
CA THR A 184 0.02 29.92 -14.02
C THR A 184 -1.11 29.50 -14.97
N ASN A 185 -1.10 28.28 -15.51
CA ASN A 185 -2.08 27.86 -16.52
C ASN A 185 -3.33 27.18 -15.96
N ASP A 186 -3.36 26.85 -14.67
CA ASP A 186 -4.47 26.06 -14.09
C ASP A 186 -5.57 26.92 -13.42
N PHE A 187 -5.41 28.25 -13.38
CA PHE A 187 -6.32 29.13 -12.66
C PHE A 187 -7.31 29.93 -13.53
N ALA A 188 -7.42 29.61 -14.82
CA ALA A 188 -8.29 30.35 -15.73
C ALA A 188 -9.78 30.27 -15.38
N THR A 189 -10.20 29.32 -14.54
CA THR A 189 -11.62 29.10 -14.23
C THR A 189 -11.96 29.03 -12.74
N HIS A 190 -10.97 28.88 -11.85
CA HIS A 190 -11.21 28.79 -10.40
C HIS A 190 -10.15 29.61 -9.66
N GLY A 191 -10.48 30.81 -9.26
CA GLY A 191 -9.55 31.70 -8.60
C GLY A 191 -9.02 31.12 -7.28
N VAL A 192 -7.73 31.33 -7.01
CA VAL A 192 -7.16 31.08 -5.67
C VAL A 192 -7.60 32.20 -4.75
N VAL A 193 -8.21 31.84 -3.65
CA VAL A 193 -8.56 32.79 -2.60
C VAL A 193 -7.32 33.00 -1.73
N PHE A 194 -6.79 34.22 -1.73
CA PHE A 194 -5.76 34.65 -0.81
C PHE A 194 -6.43 35.38 0.37
N PHE A 195 -6.01 35.04 1.56
CA PHE A 195 -6.36 35.80 2.76
C PHE A 195 -5.17 36.68 3.13
N ASP A 196 -5.40 37.96 3.33
CA ASP A 196 -4.39 38.87 3.88
C ASP A 196 -4.17 38.60 5.38
N ALA A 197 -3.28 39.35 6.03
CA ALA A 197 -2.98 39.22 7.44
C ALA A 197 -4.19 39.47 8.36
N ASN A 198 -5.28 40.02 7.83
CA ASN A 198 -6.54 40.29 8.54
C ASN A 198 -7.62 39.24 8.21
N GLY A 199 -7.32 38.22 7.45
CA GLY A 199 -8.26 37.20 7.04
C GLY A 199 -9.24 37.63 5.96
N LEU A 200 -8.95 38.74 5.26
CA LEU A 200 -9.80 39.27 4.19
C LEU A 200 -9.41 38.64 2.85
N GLN A 201 -10.42 38.26 2.07
CA GLN A 201 -10.23 37.76 0.72
C GLN A 201 -9.78 38.92 -0.17
N SER A 202 -8.60 38.80 -0.79
CA SER A 202 -8.19 39.69 -1.89
C SER A 202 -8.44 39.02 -3.21
N SER A 203 -9.09 39.70 -4.12
CA SER A 203 -9.32 39.33 -5.50
C SER A 203 -8.14 39.72 -6.39
#